data_ef58a3c1c4aa35029af89f936cfe134a
#
_entry.id   ef58a3c1c4aa35029af89f936cfe134a
#
_cell.length_a   1.000
_cell.length_b   1.000
_cell.length_c   1.000
_cell.angle_alpha   90.00
_cell.angle_beta   90.00
_cell.angle_gamma   90.00
#
_symmetry.space_group_name_H-M   'P 1'
#
loop_
_entity.id
_entity.type
_entity.pdbx_description
1 polymer ?
#
loop_
_entity_poly.entity_id
_entity_poly.type
_entity_poly.pdbx_seq_one_letter_code
_entity_poly.pdbx_strand_id
1 'polypeptide(L)'
;VAIGTGVGVAFLVDGKLLKGKSGAAGEAHFPVNRGQVRRCTCGAWDCYEIYASGTALGLDAKEVFGDPSVTSHDVIKGIKAGDARAVKAYEVWEHDVMQGIAGLANIFDPEMVVMFGSLTEFMNFGKLQDEVNRQILSAPLVLRRAELENNAAMVGAVLGAVQKIDKEKNR
;
A
#
# COMPACT_ATOMS: atom_id res chain seq x y z
N VAL A 1 -4.26 2.90 3.29
CA VAL A 1 -3.04 2.61 2.52
C VAL A 1 -3.27 3.01 1.08
N ALA A 2 -2.42 3.88 0.56
CA ALA A 2 -2.41 4.33 -0.83
C ALA A 2 -1.30 3.60 -1.59
N ILE A 3 -1.62 2.93 -2.70
CA ILE A 3 -0.65 2.27 -3.56
C ILE A 3 -0.66 2.92 -4.94
N GLY A 4 0.35 3.75 -5.18
CA GLY A 4 0.61 4.43 -6.44
C GLY A 4 2.02 4.17 -6.92
N THR A 5 2.71 5.19 -7.45
CA THR A 5 4.15 5.13 -7.76
C THR A 5 4.98 4.77 -6.52
N GLY A 6 4.57 5.25 -5.34
CA GLY A 6 5.06 4.87 -4.01
C GLY A 6 3.95 4.28 -3.14
N VAL A 7 4.22 4.15 -1.84
CA VAL A 7 3.25 3.71 -0.82
C VAL A 7 3.06 4.80 0.22
N GLY A 8 1.80 5.23 0.41
CA GLY A 8 1.41 6.13 1.49
C GLY A 8 0.57 5.42 2.53
N VAL A 9 0.81 5.68 3.80
CA VAL A 9 0.01 5.15 4.90
C VAL A 9 -0.48 6.29 5.79
N ALA A 10 -1.68 6.18 6.30
CA ALA A 10 -2.21 7.10 7.31
C ALA A 10 -3.01 6.31 8.35
N PHE A 11 -2.94 6.73 9.59
CA PHE A 11 -3.68 6.13 10.69
C PHE A 11 -4.71 7.12 11.23
N LEU A 12 -5.94 6.65 11.41
CA LEU A 12 -7.00 7.35 12.10
C LEU A 12 -7.25 6.68 13.44
N VAL A 13 -7.14 7.44 14.52
CA VAL A 13 -7.40 6.98 15.89
C VAL A 13 -8.50 7.88 16.46
N ASP A 14 -9.62 7.32 16.88
CA ASP A 14 -10.79 8.08 17.34
C ASP A 14 -11.24 9.18 16.35
N GLY A 15 -11.25 8.87 15.07
CA GLY A 15 -11.62 9.80 14.00
C GLY A 15 -10.60 10.91 13.75
N LYS A 16 -9.40 10.86 14.35
CA LYS A 16 -8.35 11.87 14.19
C LYS A 16 -7.14 11.26 13.47
N LEU A 17 -6.57 12.04 12.55
CA LEU A 17 -5.33 11.66 11.88
C LEU A 17 -4.16 11.66 12.89
N LEU A 18 -3.47 10.51 13.00
CA LEU A 18 -2.22 10.41 13.73
C LEU A 18 -1.12 11.10 12.94
N LYS A 19 -0.60 12.20 13.46
CA LYS A 19 0.43 13.02 12.80
C LYS A 19 1.86 12.69 13.25
N GLY A 20 2.00 12.17 14.48
CA GLY A 20 3.30 12.05 15.13
C GLY A 20 3.91 13.41 15.47
N LYS A 21 5.16 13.40 15.92
CA LYS A 21 5.88 14.61 16.37
C LYS A 21 6.13 15.62 15.25
N SER A 22 6.48 15.14 14.05
CA SER A 22 6.90 15.96 12.90
C SER A 22 5.90 15.95 11.73
N GLY A 23 4.77 15.29 11.89
CA GLY A 23 3.80 15.07 10.81
C GLY A 23 4.09 13.86 9.91
N ALA A 24 5.12 13.08 10.25
CA ALA A 24 5.59 11.95 9.43
C ALA A 24 5.08 10.57 9.89
N ALA A 25 4.05 10.53 10.75
CA ALA A 25 3.43 9.25 11.09
C ALA A 25 2.75 8.65 9.85
N GLY A 26 3.11 7.43 9.49
CA GLY A 26 2.60 6.77 8.29
C GLY A 26 3.60 6.67 7.14
N GLU A 27 4.83 7.18 7.31
CA GLU A 27 5.92 6.94 6.36
C GLU A 27 6.29 5.44 6.34
N ALA A 28 5.92 4.75 5.26
CA ALA A 28 6.06 3.29 5.14
C ALA A 28 7.47 2.88 4.66
N HIS A 29 8.51 3.51 5.22
CA HIS A 29 9.92 3.24 4.90
C HIS A 29 10.59 2.26 5.87
N PHE A 30 9.83 1.42 6.56
CA PHE A 30 10.40 0.38 7.40
C PHE A 30 11.05 -0.75 6.55
N PRO A 31 12.16 -1.34 7.01
CA PRO A 31 12.86 -2.37 6.26
C PRO A 31 12.11 -3.71 6.30
N VAL A 32 12.02 -4.39 5.17
CA VAL A 32 11.50 -5.76 5.06
C VAL A 32 12.60 -6.83 5.05
N ASN A 33 13.86 -6.39 5.19
CA ASN A 33 15.06 -7.20 5.41
C ASN A 33 15.25 -8.37 4.41
N ARG A 34 15.43 -8.02 3.13
CA ARG A 34 15.69 -8.97 2.04
C ARG A 34 17.20 -9.21 1.78
N GLY A 35 18.08 -8.71 2.64
CA GLY A 35 19.53 -8.88 2.49
C GLY A 35 20.19 -7.81 1.63
N GLN A 36 19.67 -6.59 1.65
CA GLN A 36 20.14 -5.45 0.85
C GLN A 36 20.02 -5.67 -0.67
N VAL A 37 18.86 -6.15 -1.10
CA VAL A 37 18.56 -6.45 -2.51
C VAL A 37 18.18 -5.19 -3.28
N ARG A 38 17.26 -4.37 -2.74
CA ARG A 38 16.75 -3.18 -3.43
C ARG A 38 17.08 -1.90 -2.66
N ARG A 39 17.72 -0.95 -3.36
CA ARG A 39 18.01 0.39 -2.80
C ARG A 39 16.78 1.28 -2.90
N CYS A 40 16.35 1.84 -1.77
CA CYS A 40 15.26 2.80 -1.73
C CYS A 40 15.76 4.23 -2.01
N THR A 41 14.90 5.08 -2.54
CA THR A 41 15.17 6.51 -2.78
C THR A 41 15.45 7.29 -1.49
N CYS A 42 14.96 6.82 -0.33
CA CYS A 42 15.29 7.40 0.98
C CYS A 42 16.73 7.14 1.42
N GLY A 43 17.50 6.36 0.68
CA GLY A 43 18.88 6.01 0.98
C GLY A 43 19.07 4.71 1.77
N ALA A 44 18.02 4.13 2.33
CA ALA A 44 18.07 2.83 3.02
C ALA A 44 17.93 1.65 2.04
N TRP A 45 18.20 0.45 2.53
CA TRP A 45 17.97 -0.79 1.79
C TRP A 45 16.64 -1.42 2.19
N ASP A 46 15.99 -2.05 1.21
CA ASP A 46 14.83 -2.91 1.38
C ASP A 46 13.67 -2.27 2.17
N CYS A 47 13.40 -0.98 1.95
CA CYS A 47 12.20 -0.37 2.49
C CYS A 47 10.94 -1.03 1.91
N TYR A 48 9.88 -1.13 2.69
CA TYR A 48 8.59 -1.68 2.27
C TYR A 48 8.08 -1.09 0.94
N GLU A 49 8.18 0.22 0.76
CA GLU A 49 7.75 0.90 -0.46
C GLU A 49 8.37 0.31 -1.73
N ILE A 50 9.67 -0.05 -1.71
CA ILE A 50 10.37 -0.57 -2.90
C ILE A 50 9.96 -2.02 -3.25
N TYR A 51 9.09 -2.64 -2.45
CA TYR A 51 8.47 -3.94 -2.69
C TYR A 51 6.96 -3.87 -2.88
N ALA A 52 6.28 -2.85 -2.37
CA ALA A 52 4.81 -2.76 -2.37
C ALA A 52 4.23 -1.66 -3.26
N SER A 53 5.07 -0.84 -3.88
CA SER A 53 4.61 0.23 -4.78
C SER A 53 4.35 -0.25 -6.21
N GLY A 54 3.73 0.60 -7.02
CA GLY A 54 3.61 0.38 -8.46
C GLY A 54 4.97 0.35 -9.18
N THR A 55 5.96 1.07 -8.66
CA THR A 55 7.36 0.96 -9.11
C THR A 55 7.91 -0.42 -8.83
N ALA A 56 7.62 -0.99 -7.66
CA ALA A 56 8.03 -2.34 -7.29
C ALA A 56 7.42 -3.41 -8.21
N LEU A 57 6.13 -3.30 -8.55
CA LEU A 57 5.50 -4.19 -9.53
C LEU A 57 6.24 -4.20 -10.87
N GLY A 58 6.72 -3.02 -11.32
CA GLY A 58 7.56 -2.93 -12.52
C GLY A 58 8.91 -3.64 -12.37
N LEU A 59 9.52 -3.63 -11.18
CA LEU A 59 10.76 -4.38 -10.91
C LEU A 59 10.51 -5.88 -10.91
N ASP A 60 9.48 -6.36 -10.23
CA ASP A 60 9.09 -7.77 -10.22
C ASP A 60 8.78 -8.29 -11.63
N ALA A 61 8.11 -7.46 -12.43
CA ALA A 61 7.82 -7.78 -13.82
C ALA A 61 9.09 -8.00 -14.65
N LYS A 62 10.09 -7.12 -14.52
CA LYS A 62 11.38 -7.27 -15.22
C LYS A 62 12.06 -8.58 -14.87
N GLU A 63 12.02 -8.97 -13.60
CA GLU A 63 12.59 -10.23 -13.12
C GLU A 63 11.84 -11.44 -13.70
N VAL A 64 10.50 -11.43 -13.63
CA VAL A 64 9.65 -12.56 -14.09
C VAL A 64 9.67 -12.71 -15.62
N PHE A 65 9.66 -11.60 -16.36
CA PHE A 65 9.69 -11.61 -17.81
C PHE A 65 11.09 -11.82 -18.39
N GLY A 66 12.14 -11.56 -17.61
CA GLY A 66 13.53 -11.52 -18.10
C GLY A 66 13.76 -10.37 -19.10
N ASP A 67 12.96 -9.32 -19.05
CA ASP A 67 12.98 -8.19 -19.98
C ASP A 67 12.99 -6.86 -19.20
N PRO A 68 14.08 -6.07 -19.29
CA PRO A 68 14.21 -4.81 -18.56
C PRO A 68 13.28 -3.70 -19.07
N SER A 69 12.63 -3.87 -20.23
CA SER A 69 11.70 -2.89 -20.80
C SER A 69 10.27 -2.99 -20.25
N VAL A 70 9.92 -4.12 -19.61
CA VAL A 70 8.57 -4.37 -19.08
C VAL A 70 8.26 -3.42 -17.92
N THR A 71 7.03 -2.92 -17.89
CA THR A 71 6.52 -1.98 -16.90
C THR A 71 5.35 -2.57 -16.12
N SER A 72 4.95 -1.91 -15.01
CA SER A 72 3.73 -2.26 -14.28
C SER A 72 2.46 -2.19 -15.17
N HIS A 73 2.42 -1.29 -16.16
CA HIS A 73 1.31 -1.21 -17.11
C HIS A 73 1.22 -2.46 -18.01
N ASP A 74 2.37 -3.03 -18.38
CA ASP A 74 2.40 -4.25 -19.19
C ASP A 74 1.93 -5.46 -18.38
N VAL A 75 2.21 -5.49 -17.08
CA VAL A 75 1.63 -6.48 -16.16
C VAL A 75 0.11 -6.39 -16.17
N ILE A 76 -0.46 -5.20 -16.01
CA ILE A 76 -1.91 -5.02 -15.99
C ILE A 76 -2.56 -5.42 -17.33
N LYS A 77 -1.94 -5.06 -18.46
CA LYS A 77 -2.39 -5.53 -19.78
C LYS A 77 -2.31 -7.04 -19.90
N GLY A 78 -1.20 -7.62 -19.43
CA GLY A 78 -0.97 -9.07 -19.45
C GLY A 78 -1.99 -9.84 -18.60
N ILE A 79 -2.35 -9.36 -17.42
CA ILE A 79 -3.40 -9.95 -16.57
C ILE A 79 -4.73 -10.00 -17.34
N LYS A 80 -5.13 -8.87 -17.96
CA LYS A 80 -6.36 -8.80 -18.78
C LYS A 80 -6.33 -9.73 -19.99
N ALA A 81 -5.14 -10.02 -20.51
CA ALA A 81 -4.93 -10.93 -21.63
C ALA A 81 -4.71 -12.40 -21.21
N GLY A 82 -4.66 -12.70 -19.91
CA GLY A 82 -4.39 -14.05 -19.39
C GLY A 82 -2.92 -14.49 -19.49
N ASP A 83 -1.95 -13.56 -19.58
CA ASP A 83 -0.51 -13.91 -19.57
C ASP A 83 -0.11 -14.40 -18.18
N ALA A 84 0.31 -15.66 -18.10
CA ALA A 84 0.70 -16.30 -16.85
C ALA A 84 1.92 -15.61 -16.17
N ARG A 85 2.81 -15.00 -16.96
CA ARG A 85 3.96 -14.24 -16.39
C ARG A 85 3.49 -12.96 -15.72
N ALA A 86 2.51 -12.25 -16.31
CA ALA A 86 1.91 -11.09 -15.72
C ALA A 86 1.18 -11.43 -14.41
N VAL A 87 0.43 -12.52 -14.39
CA VAL A 87 -0.21 -13.04 -13.18
C VAL A 87 0.84 -13.34 -12.12
N LYS A 88 1.93 -14.03 -12.48
CA LYS A 88 3.01 -14.38 -11.56
C LYS A 88 3.72 -13.15 -10.98
N ALA A 89 4.03 -12.15 -11.80
CA ALA A 89 4.64 -10.90 -11.34
C ALA A 89 3.72 -10.16 -10.35
N TYR A 90 2.42 -10.15 -10.64
CA TYR A 90 1.43 -9.54 -9.77
C TYR A 90 1.27 -10.28 -8.44
N GLU A 91 1.28 -11.62 -8.44
CA GLU A 91 1.20 -12.43 -7.22
C GLU A 91 2.41 -12.21 -6.29
N VAL A 92 3.63 -12.09 -6.85
CA VAL A 92 4.84 -11.77 -6.08
C VAL A 92 4.69 -10.41 -5.40
N TRP A 93 4.31 -9.40 -6.16
CA TRP A 93 4.07 -8.06 -5.65
C TRP A 93 2.94 -8.00 -4.63
N GLU A 94 1.81 -8.66 -4.90
CA GLU A 94 0.66 -8.72 -3.99
C GLU A 94 1.03 -9.34 -2.65
N HIS A 95 1.85 -10.39 -2.68
CA HIS A 95 2.39 -11.00 -1.46
C HIS A 95 3.19 -10.00 -0.62
N ASP A 96 4.08 -9.22 -1.24
CA ASP A 96 4.87 -8.20 -0.54
C ASP A 96 4.01 -7.07 0.02
N VAL A 97 2.98 -6.63 -0.72
CA VAL A 97 1.96 -5.70 -0.21
C VAL A 97 1.34 -6.24 1.08
N MET A 98 0.94 -7.50 1.09
CA MET A 98 0.28 -8.14 2.22
C MET A 98 1.20 -8.28 3.44
N GLN A 99 2.48 -8.62 3.24
CA GLN A 99 3.45 -8.71 4.34
C GLN A 99 3.56 -7.39 5.10
N GLY A 100 3.61 -6.27 4.40
CA GLY A 100 3.65 -4.96 5.05
C GLY A 100 2.35 -4.60 5.75
N ILE A 101 1.19 -4.94 5.18
CA ILE A 101 -0.11 -4.71 5.83
C ILE A 101 -0.22 -5.54 7.11
N ALA A 102 0.19 -6.80 7.10
CA ALA A 102 0.22 -7.64 8.30
C ALA A 102 1.16 -7.07 9.37
N GLY A 103 2.34 -6.57 8.96
CA GLY A 103 3.27 -5.89 9.87
C GLY A 103 2.66 -4.65 10.51
N LEU A 104 2.03 -3.78 9.72
CA LEU A 104 1.33 -2.59 10.21
C LEU A 104 0.16 -2.96 11.13
N ALA A 105 -0.59 -4.01 10.78
CA ALA A 105 -1.71 -4.49 11.58
C ALA A 105 -1.25 -5.01 12.95
N ASN A 106 -0.13 -5.74 13.02
CA ASN A 106 0.44 -6.20 14.29
C ASN A 106 0.96 -5.06 15.18
N ILE A 107 1.30 -3.89 14.61
CA ILE A 107 1.78 -2.72 15.37
C ILE A 107 0.62 -1.84 15.84
N PHE A 108 -0.38 -1.61 14.99
CA PHE A 108 -1.43 -0.62 15.22
C PHE A 108 -2.78 -1.21 15.60
N ASP A 109 -2.96 -2.54 15.49
CA ASP A 109 -4.20 -3.26 15.78
C ASP A 109 -5.45 -2.55 15.21
N PRO A 110 -5.51 -2.30 13.89
CA PRO A 110 -6.61 -1.56 13.30
C PRO A 110 -7.86 -2.42 13.14
N GLU A 111 -9.02 -1.84 13.38
CA GLU A 111 -10.31 -2.46 13.05
C GLU A 111 -10.44 -2.71 11.53
N MET A 112 -9.93 -1.79 10.71
CA MET A 112 -10.05 -1.83 9.26
C MET A 112 -8.81 -1.23 8.57
N VAL A 113 -8.43 -1.85 7.46
CA VAL A 113 -7.48 -1.28 6.51
C VAL A 113 -8.19 -0.96 5.21
N VAL A 114 -8.19 0.33 4.83
CA VAL A 114 -8.75 0.81 3.57
C VAL A 114 -7.61 1.03 2.58
N MET A 115 -7.70 0.41 1.41
CA MET A 115 -6.70 0.51 0.36
C MET A 115 -7.25 1.25 -0.86
N PHE A 116 -6.43 2.07 -1.51
CA PHE A 116 -6.76 2.71 -2.78
C PHE A 116 -5.53 2.87 -3.67
N GLY A 117 -5.78 3.18 -4.94
CA GLY A 117 -4.81 3.27 -6.00
C GLY A 117 -5.17 2.33 -7.16
N SER A 118 -4.72 2.64 -8.37
CA SER A 118 -5.13 1.92 -9.59
C SER A 118 -4.81 0.42 -9.57
N LEU A 119 -3.76 0.02 -8.88
CA LEU A 119 -3.36 -1.39 -8.78
C LEU A 119 -4.29 -2.20 -7.87
N THR A 120 -5.01 -1.57 -6.94
CA THR A 120 -5.93 -2.27 -6.04
C THR A 120 -7.18 -2.80 -6.75
N GLU A 121 -7.44 -2.36 -7.99
CA GLU A 121 -8.56 -2.82 -8.81
C GLU A 121 -8.51 -4.33 -9.09
N PHE A 122 -7.30 -4.89 -9.19
CA PHE A 122 -7.08 -6.30 -9.54
C PHE A 122 -6.92 -7.21 -8.32
N MET A 123 -6.92 -6.66 -7.12
CA MET A 123 -6.78 -7.41 -5.88
C MET A 123 -8.05 -8.18 -5.51
N ASN A 124 -7.87 -9.42 -5.08
CA ASN A 124 -8.93 -10.19 -4.44
C ASN A 124 -8.94 -9.90 -2.94
N PHE A 125 -9.72 -8.90 -2.51
CA PHE A 125 -9.76 -8.44 -1.13
C PHE A 125 -10.18 -9.53 -0.12
N GLY A 126 -11.03 -10.47 -0.52
CA GLY A 126 -11.40 -11.59 0.36
C GLY A 126 -10.20 -12.50 0.64
N LYS A 127 -9.51 -12.96 -0.41
CA LYS A 127 -8.30 -13.77 -0.28
C LYS A 127 -7.22 -13.04 0.55
N LEU A 128 -7.00 -11.76 0.27
CA LEU A 128 -5.99 -10.96 0.93
C LEU A 128 -6.32 -10.75 2.41
N GLN A 129 -7.57 -10.48 2.75
CA GLN A 129 -8.02 -10.38 4.14
C GLN A 129 -7.74 -11.68 4.90
N ASP A 130 -8.05 -12.82 4.31
CA ASP A 130 -7.78 -14.11 4.93
C ASP A 130 -6.28 -14.35 5.14
N GLU A 131 -5.44 -13.93 4.18
CA GLU A 131 -3.98 -14.05 4.29
C GLU A 131 -3.41 -13.15 5.39
N VAL A 132 -3.86 -11.91 5.49
CA VAL A 132 -3.47 -11.00 6.58
C VAL A 132 -3.90 -11.54 7.92
N ASN A 133 -5.17 -11.94 8.03
CA ASN A 133 -5.73 -12.45 9.29
C ASN A 133 -5.05 -13.73 9.81
N ARG A 134 -4.39 -14.50 8.94
CA ARG A 134 -3.55 -15.62 9.38
C ARG A 134 -2.19 -15.19 9.94
N GLN A 135 -1.74 -13.96 9.69
CA GLN A 135 -0.42 -13.46 10.07
C GLN A 135 -0.44 -12.46 11.22
N ILE A 136 -1.61 -11.97 11.61
CA ILE A 136 -1.77 -11.04 12.73
C ILE A 136 -2.09 -11.79 14.03
N LEU A 137 -1.67 -11.19 15.14
CA LEU A 137 -1.88 -11.73 16.49
C LEU A 137 -3.13 -11.16 17.16
N SER A 138 -3.66 -10.09 16.63
CA SER A 138 -4.86 -9.40 17.10
C SER A 138 -6.15 -10.08 16.60
N ALA A 139 -7.29 -9.48 16.92
CA ALA A 139 -8.57 -9.88 16.33
C ALA A 139 -8.56 -9.67 14.80
N PRO A 140 -9.33 -10.46 14.04
CA PRO A 140 -9.39 -10.32 12.59
C PRO A 140 -9.77 -8.90 12.17
N LEU A 141 -8.97 -8.30 11.31
CA LEU A 141 -9.25 -6.99 10.71
C LEU A 141 -10.10 -7.13 9.44
N VAL A 142 -10.73 -6.02 9.06
CA VAL A 142 -11.44 -5.90 7.78
C VAL A 142 -10.55 -5.20 6.76
N LEU A 143 -10.36 -5.82 5.59
CA LEU A 143 -9.64 -5.23 4.46
C LEU A 143 -10.62 -4.77 3.40
N ARG A 144 -10.59 -3.48 3.00
CA ARG A 144 -11.52 -2.89 2.05
C ARG A 144 -10.80 -2.09 0.97
N ARG A 145 -11.36 -2.12 -0.25
CA ARG A 145 -11.06 -1.10 -1.25
C ARG A 145 -11.83 0.18 -0.92
N ALA A 146 -11.20 1.34 -1.10
CA ALA A 146 -11.85 2.63 -0.89
C ALA A 146 -13.01 2.83 -1.87
N GLU A 147 -14.18 3.22 -1.37
CA GLU A 147 -15.35 3.52 -2.21
C GLU A 147 -15.15 4.74 -3.12
N LEU A 148 -14.36 5.71 -2.69
CA LEU A 148 -14.00 6.90 -3.47
C LEU A 148 -12.88 6.64 -4.48
N GLU A 149 -12.34 5.43 -4.52
CA GLU A 149 -11.28 5.02 -5.44
C GLU A 149 -10.11 6.03 -5.50
N ASN A 150 -9.71 6.47 -6.71
CA ASN A 150 -8.61 7.42 -6.89
C ASN A 150 -8.96 8.85 -6.40
N ASN A 151 -10.23 9.16 -6.15
CA ASN A 151 -10.65 10.45 -5.59
C ASN A 151 -10.47 10.53 -4.06
N ALA A 152 -10.22 9.42 -3.39
CA ALA A 152 -10.10 9.36 -1.93
C ALA A 152 -9.06 10.34 -1.38
N ALA A 153 -7.91 10.46 -2.03
CA ALA A 153 -6.84 11.38 -1.62
C ALA A 153 -7.28 12.85 -1.72
N MET A 154 -7.93 13.23 -2.81
CA MET A 154 -8.40 14.59 -3.04
C MET A 154 -9.50 14.97 -2.05
N VAL A 155 -10.50 14.11 -1.87
CA VAL A 155 -11.59 14.32 -0.90
C VAL A 155 -11.03 14.42 0.52
N GLY A 156 -10.11 13.54 0.91
CA GLY A 156 -9.45 13.57 2.21
C GLY A 156 -8.67 14.86 2.46
N ALA A 157 -7.96 15.37 1.46
CA ALA A 157 -7.22 16.64 1.55
C ALA A 157 -8.18 17.83 1.75
N VAL A 158 -9.28 17.89 1.01
CA VAL A 158 -10.32 18.95 1.15
C VAL A 158 -10.94 18.90 2.54
N LEU A 159 -11.36 17.73 3.02
CA LEU A 159 -11.93 17.56 4.35
C LEU A 159 -10.94 17.97 5.46
N GLY A 160 -9.68 17.62 5.33
CA GLY A 160 -8.63 18.03 6.26
C GLY A 160 -8.41 19.54 6.30
N ALA A 161 -8.49 20.22 5.14
CA ALA A 161 -8.41 21.68 5.05
C ALA A 161 -9.61 22.36 5.71
N VAL A 162 -10.83 21.88 5.46
CA VAL A 162 -12.07 22.40 6.08
C VAL A 162 -11.99 22.28 7.60
N GLN A 163 -11.63 21.11 8.13
CA GLN A 163 -11.48 20.90 9.58
C GLN A 163 -10.47 21.84 10.22
N LYS A 164 -9.42 22.20 9.50
CA LYS A 164 -8.41 23.15 10.00
C LYS A 164 -8.98 24.56 10.11
N ILE A 165 -9.68 25.02 9.05
CA ILE A 165 -10.32 26.34 9.01
C ILE A 165 -11.36 26.49 10.13
N ASP A 166 -12.20 25.48 10.36
CA ASP A 166 -13.23 25.51 11.40
C ASP A 166 -12.62 25.56 12.80
N LYS A 167 -11.51 24.89 13.04
CA LYS A 167 -10.78 25.00 14.31
C LYS A 167 -10.13 26.37 14.55
N GLU A 168 -9.70 27.04 13.50
CA GLU A 168 -9.12 28.39 13.59
C GLU A 168 -10.20 29.44 13.84
N LYS A 169 -11.43 29.28 13.30
CA LYS A 169 -12.56 30.18 13.53
C LYS A 169 -13.16 30.07 14.94
N ASN A 170 -12.99 28.93 15.60
CA ASN A 170 -13.55 28.65 16.92
C ASN A 170 -12.52 28.86 18.07
N ARG A 171 -11.39 29.49 17.78
CA ARG A 171 -10.39 29.96 18.75
C ARG A 171 -10.47 31.47 18.97
#